data_c7b3108cc91930a2a07ae359f6fc8f06
#
_entry.id   c7b3108cc91930a2a07ae359f6fc8f06
#
_cell.length_a   1.000
_cell.length_b   1.000
_cell.length_c   1.000
_cell.angle_alpha   90.00
_cell.angle_beta   90.00
_cell.angle_gamma   90.00
#
_symmetry.space_group_name_H-M   'P 1'
#
loop_
_entity.id
_entity.type
_entity.pdbx_description
1 polymer ?
#
loop_
_entity_poly.entity_id
_entity_poly.type
_entity_poly.pdbx_seq_one_letter_code
_entity_poly.pdbx_strand_id
1 'polypeptide(L)'
;MIEAQATSTIDIRPFESLGHANHGWLNARHHFSFAGYGDPSRMGWGALRVWNDDRIAPQTGFPPHPHADMEIITYVRTGAISHKDSLGNSGRTEAGDVQVMSAGTGIQHAEYNMEQEETALFQIWIIPDVRGGEPSWGTRRFPEQAGDGWTVFASGMDGDVEALPIRASARVLGARLKAGDSIDYALGEGRHGYLVPATGTVEIDNRRVNARDGVALRGGDYRITALEDAELVLVDSL
;
A
#
# COMPACT_ATOMS: atom_id res chain seq x y z
N MET A 1 16.35 34.07 12.32
CA MET A 1 15.09 33.35 12.10
C MET A 1 15.39 31.92 12.51
N ILE A 2 14.71 31.42 13.53
CA ILE A 2 14.81 30.01 13.95
C ILE A 2 13.90 29.26 12.99
N GLU A 3 14.48 28.48 12.08
CA GLU A 3 13.72 27.50 11.30
C GLU A 3 13.06 26.54 12.31
N ALA A 4 11.73 26.52 12.32
CA ALA A 4 11.00 25.54 13.06
C ALA A 4 11.29 24.19 12.39
N GLN A 5 12.16 23.38 13.00
CA GLN A 5 12.32 21.99 12.60
C GLN A 5 10.94 21.33 12.63
N ALA A 6 10.49 20.86 11.48
CA ALA A 6 9.27 20.04 11.41
C ALA A 6 9.45 18.89 12.39
N THR A 7 8.67 18.88 13.46
CA THR A 7 8.73 17.81 14.45
C THR A 7 8.26 16.52 13.79
N SER A 8 9.16 15.55 13.67
CA SER A 8 8.82 14.20 13.23
C SER A 8 7.72 13.65 14.13
N THR A 9 6.68 13.11 13.54
CA THR A 9 5.58 12.50 14.30
C THR A 9 5.36 11.07 13.85
N ILE A 10 5.15 10.20 14.85
CA ILE A 10 4.81 8.79 14.65
C ILE A 10 3.50 8.51 15.36
N ASP A 11 2.48 8.08 14.61
CA ASP A 11 1.21 7.60 15.15
C ASP A 11 1.01 6.13 14.75
N ILE A 12 1.07 5.22 15.75
CA ILE A 12 0.89 3.78 15.53
C ILE A 12 -0.58 3.43 15.68
N ARG A 13 -1.12 2.76 14.69
CA ARG A 13 -2.49 2.26 14.63
C ARG A 13 -2.48 0.73 14.73
N PRO A 14 -2.70 0.16 15.92
CA PRO A 14 -2.68 -1.28 16.12
C PRO A 14 -3.70 -1.99 15.21
N PHE A 15 -3.33 -3.13 14.66
CA PHE A 15 -4.18 -3.92 13.75
C PHE A 15 -5.58 -4.18 14.33
N GLU A 16 -5.66 -4.49 15.63
CA GLU A 16 -6.94 -4.75 16.30
C GLU A 16 -7.84 -3.52 16.41
N SER A 17 -7.29 -2.30 16.25
CA SER A 17 -8.04 -1.04 16.27
C SER A 17 -8.56 -0.61 14.89
N LEU A 18 -8.18 -1.31 13.82
CA LEU A 18 -8.59 -0.99 12.46
C LEU A 18 -10.07 -1.28 12.26
N GLY A 19 -10.69 -0.57 11.31
CA GLY A 19 -12.04 -0.90 10.86
C GLY A 19 -12.12 -2.34 10.38
N HIS A 20 -13.27 -2.99 10.57
CA HIS A 20 -13.45 -4.39 10.19
C HIS A 20 -14.77 -4.60 9.45
N ALA A 21 -14.71 -5.30 8.32
CA ALA A 21 -15.86 -5.79 7.61
C ALA A 21 -15.66 -7.27 7.25
N ASN A 22 -16.72 -8.06 7.40
CA ASN A 22 -16.73 -9.47 6.99
C ASN A 22 -18.00 -9.76 6.20
N HIS A 23 -17.81 -10.11 4.93
CA HIS A 23 -18.87 -10.42 3.96
C HIS A 23 -18.93 -11.93 3.64
N GLY A 24 -18.27 -12.77 4.45
CA GLY A 24 -18.12 -14.20 4.21
C GLY A 24 -17.00 -14.52 3.23
N TRP A 25 -17.08 -14.03 2.02
CA TRP A 25 -16.05 -14.21 1.00
C TRP A 25 -14.88 -13.21 1.12
N LEU A 26 -15.10 -12.07 1.76
CA LEU A 26 -14.12 -11.02 2.02
C LEU A 26 -14.06 -10.73 3.53
N ASN A 27 -12.86 -10.82 4.10
CA ASN A 27 -12.56 -10.35 5.44
C ASN A 27 -11.55 -9.20 5.31
N ALA A 28 -12.01 -7.97 5.56
CA ALA A 28 -11.27 -6.73 5.34
C ALA A 28 -10.98 -6.00 6.64
N ARG A 29 -9.76 -5.46 6.76
CA ARG A 29 -9.38 -4.48 7.77
C ARG A 29 -9.07 -3.15 7.11
N HIS A 30 -9.64 -2.07 7.63
CA HIS A 30 -9.57 -0.73 7.05
C HIS A 30 -8.70 0.18 7.91
N HIS A 31 -7.55 0.61 7.39
CA HIS A 31 -6.69 1.60 8.07
C HIS A 31 -7.30 3.00 8.02
N PHE A 32 -8.13 3.27 7.01
CA PHE A 32 -8.85 4.53 6.81
C PHE A 32 -10.34 4.27 6.61
N SER A 33 -11.15 5.32 6.75
CA SER A 33 -12.59 5.28 6.48
C SER A 33 -12.86 4.78 5.06
N PHE A 34 -13.61 3.70 4.96
CA PHE A 34 -13.92 3.03 3.71
C PHE A 34 -15.27 2.29 3.80
N ALA A 35 -16.08 2.35 2.74
CA ALA A 35 -17.39 1.71 2.66
C ALA A 35 -18.26 2.00 3.90
N GLY A 36 -18.64 0.99 4.65
CA GLY A 36 -19.46 1.13 5.86
C GLY A 36 -18.67 1.53 7.13
N TYR A 37 -17.34 1.56 7.08
CA TYR A 37 -16.51 2.00 8.20
C TYR A 37 -16.24 3.50 8.11
N GLY A 38 -16.61 4.27 9.13
CA GLY A 38 -16.40 5.72 9.20
C GLY A 38 -15.72 6.13 10.51
N ASP A 39 -14.55 6.74 10.39
CA ASP A 39 -13.83 7.41 11.47
C ASP A 39 -13.33 8.77 10.94
N PRO A 40 -13.89 9.91 11.42
CA PRO A 40 -13.51 11.22 10.95
C PRO A 40 -12.02 11.57 11.12
N SER A 41 -11.32 10.92 12.06
CA SER A 41 -9.89 11.10 12.28
C SER A 41 -9.02 10.30 11.32
N ARG A 42 -9.63 9.41 10.51
CA ARG A 42 -8.95 8.46 9.60
C ARG A 42 -9.52 8.55 8.17
N MET A 43 -9.67 9.76 7.65
CA MET A 43 -10.18 9.98 6.28
C MET A 43 -9.11 9.80 5.20
N GLY A 44 -7.83 9.83 5.57
CA GLY A 44 -6.68 9.70 4.69
C GLY A 44 -5.41 10.17 5.40
N TRP A 45 -4.27 10.09 4.70
CA TRP A 45 -2.97 10.56 5.17
C TRP A 45 -2.14 11.08 3.99
N GLY A 46 -2.01 12.42 3.85
CA GLY A 46 -1.55 13.02 2.61
C GLY A 46 -2.47 12.63 1.44
N ALA A 47 -1.91 12.24 0.32
CA ALA A 47 -2.69 11.73 -0.83
C ALA A 47 -3.18 10.27 -0.65
N LEU A 48 -2.70 9.54 0.36
CA LEU A 48 -3.17 8.18 0.67
C LEU A 48 -4.61 8.24 1.20
N ARG A 49 -5.55 7.66 0.45
CA ARG A 49 -6.98 7.67 0.75
C ARG A 49 -7.49 6.37 1.36
N VAL A 50 -6.98 5.23 0.89
CA VAL A 50 -7.39 3.89 1.34
C VAL A 50 -6.16 3.03 1.54
N TRP A 51 -6.18 2.27 2.61
CA TRP A 51 -5.35 1.10 2.82
C TRP A 51 -6.21 0.02 3.46
N ASN A 52 -6.54 -0.99 2.67
CA ASN A 52 -7.25 -2.17 3.16
C ASN A 52 -6.29 -3.35 3.23
N ASP A 53 -6.45 -4.16 4.25
CA ASP A 53 -5.83 -5.46 4.42
C ASP A 53 -6.92 -6.50 4.22
N ASP A 54 -6.97 -7.05 3.01
CA ASP A 54 -8.05 -7.90 2.53
C ASP A 54 -7.62 -9.37 2.49
N ARG A 55 -8.54 -10.24 2.94
CA ARG A 55 -8.47 -11.69 2.76
C ARG A 55 -9.67 -12.13 1.95
N ILE A 56 -9.40 -12.76 0.80
CA ILE A 56 -10.38 -13.14 -0.20
C ILE A 56 -10.45 -14.67 -0.26
N ALA A 57 -11.62 -15.22 -0.01
CA ALA A 57 -11.84 -16.67 -0.03
C ALA A 57 -11.56 -17.26 -1.42
N PRO A 58 -11.22 -18.55 -1.51
CA PRO A 58 -10.99 -19.25 -2.78
C PRO A 58 -12.16 -19.07 -3.75
N GLN A 59 -11.88 -18.92 -5.04
CA GLN A 59 -12.85 -18.83 -6.14
C GLN A 59 -13.89 -17.70 -5.97
N THR A 60 -13.54 -16.63 -5.26
CA THR A 60 -14.37 -15.44 -5.04
C THR A 60 -13.61 -14.17 -5.36
N GLY A 61 -14.29 -13.03 -5.34
CA GLY A 61 -13.65 -11.74 -5.59
C GLY A 61 -14.65 -10.63 -5.84
N PHE A 62 -14.12 -9.49 -6.27
CA PHE A 62 -14.89 -8.31 -6.61
C PHE A 62 -15.40 -8.40 -8.05
N PRO A 63 -16.73 -8.45 -8.28
CA PRO A 63 -17.30 -8.42 -9.61
C PRO A 63 -17.01 -7.09 -10.31
N PRO A 64 -17.29 -6.96 -11.63
CA PRO A 64 -17.04 -5.73 -12.37
C PRO A 64 -17.64 -4.50 -11.69
N HIS A 65 -16.78 -3.54 -11.36
CA HIS A 65 -17.13 -2.27 -10.73
C HIS A 65 -16.27 -1.12 -11.27
N PRO A 66 -16.80 0.13 -11.27
CA PRO A 66 -16.12 1.27 -11.87
C PRO A 66 -15.24 2.01 -10.89
N HIS A 67 -14.17 2.62 -11.42
CA HIS A 67 -13.34 3.62 -10.75
C HIS A 67 -13.05 4.79 -11.68
N ALA A 68 -12.83 5.97 -11.12
CA ALA A 68 -12.32 7.15 -11.80
C ALA A 68 -11.46 7.98 -10.85
N ASP A 69 -10.48 8.71 -11.40
CA ASP A 69 -9.65 9.65 -10.66
C ASP A 69 -9.00 9.04 -9.40
N MET A 70 -8.42 7.83 -9.55
CA MET A 70 -7.78 7.12 -8.46
C MET A 70 -6.61 6.28 -8.97
N GLU A 71 -5.51 6.28 -8.23
CA GLU A 71 -4.40 5.35 -8.40
C GLU A 71 -4.61 4.18 -7.44
N ILE A 72 -4.78 2.98 -7.96
CA ILE A 72 -5.09 1.77 -7.19
C ILE A 72 -3.93 0.81 -7.30
N ILE A 73 -3.30 0.52 -6.17
CA ILE A 73 -2.15 -0.35 -6.07
C ILE A 73 -2.52 -1.56 -5.24
N THR A 74 -2.29 -2.76 -5.76
CA THR A 74 -2.50 -4.01 -5.05
C THR A 74 -1.16 -4.68 -4.80
N TYR A 75 -0.81 -4.88 -3.54
CA TYR A 75 0.33 -5.67 -3.11
C TYR A 75 -0.15 -7.02 -2.57
N VAL A 76 0.20 -8.11 -3.26
CA VAL A 76 -0.23 -9.46 -2.88
C VAL A 76 0.72 -10.03 -1.84
N ARG A 77 0.19 -10.40 -0.65
CA ARG A 77 0.96 -10.97 0.46
C ARG A 77 1.02 -12.50 0.42
N THR A 78 -0.10 -13.13 0.06
CA THR A 78 -0.18 -14.60 -0.11
C THR A 78 -1.17 -14.94 -1.23
N GLY A 79 -0.94 -16.03 -1.92
CA GLY A 79 -1.78 -16.46 -3.04
C GLY A 79 -1.57 -15.61 -4.29
N ALA A 80 -2.64 -15.33 -5.00
CA ALA A 80 -2.63 -14.48 -6.18
C ALA A 80 -4.00 -13.84 -6.42
N ILE A 81 -4.00 -12.69 -7.10
CA ILE A 81 -5.21 -12.02 -7.57
C ILE A 81 -5.23 -11.95 -9.10
N SER A 82 -6.35 -12.29 -9.70
CA SER A 82 -6.58 -12.18 -11.15
C SER A 82 -7.39 -10.94 -11.47
N HIS A 83 -6.85 -10.09 -12.33
CA HIS A 83 -7.46 -8.84 -12.80
C HIS A 83 -8.00 -8.98 -14.22
N LYS A 84 -9.12 -8.32 -14.49
CA LYS A 84 -9.65 -8.11 -15.84
C LYS A 84 -10.36 -6.77 -15.89
N ASP A 85 -10.16 -5.99 -16.97
CA ASP A 85 -10.75 -4.67 -17.10
C ASP A 85 -11.43 -4.40 -18.46
N SER A 86 -12.09 -3.23 -18.52
CA SER A 86 -12.83 -2.76 -19.69
C SER A 86 -11.95 -2.32 -20.87
N LEU A 87 -10.64 -2.20 -20.67
CA LEU A 87 -9.67 -1.90 -21.73
C LEU A 87 -9.19 -3.17 -22.43
N GLY A 88 -9.57 -4.35 -21.91
CA GLY A 88 -9.13 -5.65 -22.42
C GLY A 88 -7.87 -6.19 -21.75
N ASN A 89 -7.35 -5.52 -20.72
CA ASN A 89 -6.26 -6.06 -19.95
C ASN A 89 -6.75 -7.24 -19.10
N SER A 90 -5.88 -8.21 -18.94
CA SER A 90 -6.04 -9.31 -18.00
C SER A 90 -4.68 -9.78 -17.50
N GLY A 91 -4.61 -10.15 -16.24
CA GLY A 91 -3.38 -10.67 -15.65
C GLY A 91 -3.59 -11.29 -14.29
N ARG A 92 -2.54 -11.91 -13.78
CA ARG A 92 -2.47 -12.56 -12.48
C ARG A 92 -1.25 -12.01 -11.75
N THR A 93 -1.46 -11.47 -10.55
CA THR A 93 -0.43 -10.91 -9.68
C THR A 93 -0.24 -11.85 -8.50
N GLU A 94 0.96 -12.37 -8.31
CA GLU A 94 1.31 -13.37 -7.29
C GLU A 94 1.83 -12.71 -6.01
N ALA A 95 1.98 -13.52 -4.96
CA ALA A 95 2.55 -13.06 -3.69
C ALA A 95 3.95 -12.44 -3.89
N GLY A 96 4.17 -11.26 -3.31
CA GLY A 96 5.38 -10.45 -3.45
C GLY A 96 5.37 -9.52 -4.66
N ASP A 97 4.41 -9.67 -5.57
CA ASP A 97 4.24 -8.82 -6.75
C ASP A 97 3.24 -7.69 -6.51
N VAL A 98 3.28 -6.71 -7.40
CA VAL A 98 2.42 -5.52 -7.37
C VAL A 98 1.73 -5.33 -8.70
N GLN A 99 0.47 -4.92 -8.66
CA GLN A 99 -0.21 -4.34 -9.82
C GLN A 99 -0.65 -2.92 -9.52
N VAL A 100 -0.74 -2.12 -10.57
CA VAL A 100 -1.21 -0.73 -10.52
C VAL A 100 -2.29 -0.54 -11.57
N MET A 101 -3.40 0.07 -11.17
CA MET A 101 -4.44 0.56 -12.06
C MET A 101 -4.61 2.07 -11.84
N SER A 102 -4.27 2.87 -12.86
CA SER A 102 -4.63 4.28 -12.92
C SER A 102 -6.02 4.41 -13.52
N ALA A 103 -6.99 4.81 -12.72
CA ALA A 103 -8.39 4.83 -13.17
C ALA A 103 -8.72 5.98 -14.14
N GLY A 104 -7.98 7.09 -14.06
CA GLY A 104 -8.09 8.22 -15.00
C GLY A 104 -9.53 8.66 -15.24
N THR A 105 -9.94 8.80 -16.51
CA THR A 105 -11.30 9.21 -16.89
C THR A 105 -12.38 8.17 -16.60
N GLY A 106 -11.98 6.95 -16.26
CA GLY A 106 -12.89 5.87 -15.87
C GLY A 106 -12.48 4.51 -16.44
N ILE A 107 -12.55 3.50 -15.59
CA ILE A 107 -12.29 2.09 -15.93
C ILE A 107 -13.23 1.21 -15.11
N GLN A 108 -13.72 0.12 -15.71
CA GLN A 108 -14.35 -0.97 -14.98
C GLN A 108 -13.39 -2.12 -14.85
N HIS A 109 -13.27 -2.71 -13.65
CA HIS A 109 -12.46 -3.90 -13.47
C HIS A 109 -13.11 -4.91 -12.53
N ALA A 110 -12.58 -6.12 -12.56
CA ALA A 110 -12.90 -7.21 -11.65
C ALA A 110 -11.59 -7.79 -11.10
N GLU A 111 -11.59 -8.16 -9.82
CA GLU A 111 -10.46 -8.79 -9.14
C GLU A 111 -10.93 -10.05 -8.43
N TYR A 112 -10.41 -11.22 -8.85
CA TYR A 112 -10.81 -12.51 -8.31
C TYR A 112 -9.63 -13.32 -7.76
N ASN A 113 -9.82 -13.91 -6.60
CA ASN A 113 -9.00 -15.02 -6.16
C ASN A 113 -9.41 -16.29 -6.91
N MET A 114 -8.65 -16.65 -7.94
CA MET A 114 -8.89 -17.87 -8.73
C MET A 114 -8.11 -19.09 -8.18
N GLU A 115 -7.45 -18.92 -7.02
CA GLU A 115 -6.68 -19.97 -6.35
C GLU A 115 -7.59 -20.91 -5.55
N GLN A 116 -7.02 -22.03 -5.07
CA GLN A 116 -7.70 -22.97 -4.20
C GLN A 116 -7.63 -22.59 -2.72
N GLU A 117 -6.74 -21.66 -2.38
CA GLU A 117 -6.49 -21.15 -1.02
C GLU A 117 -6.87 -19.67 -0.91
N GLU A 118 -6.97 -19.18 0.32
CA GLU A 118 -7.22 -17.76 0.61
C GLU A 118 -6.10 -16.89 0.05
N THR A 119 -6.46 -15.81 -0.63
CA THR A 119 -5.53 -14.76 -1.05
C THR A 119 -5.58 -13.61 -0.05
N ALA A 120 -4.40 -13.14 0.40
CA ALA A 120 -4.28 -11.96 1.23
C ALA A 120 -3.49 -10.87 0.49
N LEU A 121 -3.99 -9.64 0.53
CA LEU A 121 -3.39 -8.50 -0.16
C LEU A 121 -3.60 -7.19 0.59
N PHE A 122 -2.77 -6.19 0.28
CA PHE A 122 -3.06 -4.80 0.57
C PHE A 122 -3.64 -4.12 -0.67
N GLN A 123 -4.78 -3.46 -0.48
CA GLN A 123 -5.39 -2.59 -1.50
C GLN A 123 -5.13 -1.14 -1.08
N ILE A 124 -4.32 -0.43 -1.87
CA ILE A 124 -3.84 0.92 -1.56
C ILE A 124 -4.37 1.89 -2.62
N TRP A 125 -5.07 2.96 -2.19
CA TRP A 125 -5.59 3.97 -3.09
C TRP A 125 -4.96 5.33 -2.81
N ILE A 126 -4.40 5.94 -3.84
CA ILE A 126 -3.76 7.25 -3.78
C ILE A 126 -4.53 8.21 -4.68
N ILE A 127 -4.83 9.39 -4.18
CA ILE A 127 -5.50 10.45 -4.96
C ILE A 127 -4.48 11.00 -5.96
N PRO A 128 -4.78 11.02 -7.27
CA PRO A 128 -3.88 11.59 -8.26
C PRO A 128 -3.79 13.12 -8.14
N ASP A 129 -2.64 13.68 -8.52
CA ASP A 129 -2.40 15.13 -8.51
C ASP A 129 -3.32 15.87 -9.48
N VAL A 130 -3.66 15.21 -10.60
CA VAL A 130 -4.52 15.76 -11.66
C VAL A 130 -5.57 14.72 -12.04
N ARG A 131 -6.81 15.17 -12.09
CA ARG A 131 -7.94 14.32 -12.52
C ARG A 131 -7.91 14.06 -14.02
N GLY A 132 -8.55 12.97 -14.42
CA GLY A 132 -8.65 12.56 -15.81
C GLY A 132 -7.41 11.81 -16.30
N GLY A 133 -7.17 11.87 -17.59
CA GLY A 133 -6.12 11.10 -18.26
C GLY A 133 -6.58 9.70 -18.67
N GLU A 134 -5.82 9.07 -19.53
CA GLU A 134 -6.13 7.76 -20.06
C GLU A 134 -5.96 6.68 -18.98
N PRO A 135 -6.97 5.83 -18.73
CA PRO A 135 -6.82 4.76 -17.77
C PRO A 135 -5.80 3.72 -18.25
N SER A 136 -5.13 3.07 -17.30
CA SER A 136 -4.10 2.08 -17.57
C SER A 136 -4.04 1.02 -16.48
N TRP A 137 -3.47 -0.14 -16.82
CA TRP A 137 -3.17 -1.21 -15.88
C TRP A 137 -1.82 -1.83 -16.20
N GLY A 138 -1.09 -2.24 -15.18
CA GLY A 138 0.17 -2.96 -15.31
C GLY A 138 0.49 -3.75 -14.05
N THR A 139 1.28 -4.80 -14.21
CA THR A 139 1.79 -5.60 -13.09
C THR A 139 3.29 -5.81 -13.27
N ARG A 140 3.99 -5.97 -12.15
CA ARG A 140 5.43 -6.23 -12.14
C ARG A 140 5.77 -7.20 -11.02
N ARG A 141 6.67 -8.14 -11.37
CA ARG A 141 7.36 -8.98 -10.40
C ARG A 141 8.52 -8.22 -9.79
N PHE A 142 8.63 -8.26 -8.48
CA PHE A 142 9.74 -7.68 -7.73
C PHE A 142 10.65 -8.79 -7.18
N PRO A 143 11.97 -8.52 -7.03
CA PRO A 143 12.92 -9.52 -6.53
C PRO A 143 12.50 -10.06 -5.16
N GLU A 144 12.49 -11.39 -5.00
CA GLU A 144 12.16 -12.05 -3.74
C GLU A 144 13.27 -11.91 -2.69
N GLN A 145 14.50 -11.59 -3.13
CA GLN A 145 15.63 -11.49 -2.23
C GLN A 145 15.60 -10.19 -1.44
N ALA A 146 15.91 -10.28 -0.15
CA ALA A 146 16.24 -9.12 0.67
C ALA A 146 17.40 -8.39 0.01
N GLY A 147 17.15 -7.17 -0.45
CA GLY A 147 18.17 -6.26 -0.96
C GLY A 147 18.57 -5.25 0.10
N ASP A 148 19.71 -4.60 -0.10
CA ASP A 148 20.23 -3.58 0.83
C ASP A 148 19.48 -2.24 0.69
N GLY A 149 18.13 -2.25 0.62
CA GLY A 149 17.40 -1.00 0.48
C GLY A 149 15.93 -1.13 0.13
N TRP A 150 15.31 0.02 -0.12
CA TRP A 150 13.94 0.13 -0.57
C TRP A 150 13.82 -0.18 -2.06
N THR A 151 12.85 -1.00 -2.42
CA THR A 151 12.42 -1.21 -3.81
C THR A 151 11.20 -0.34 -4.09
N VAL A 152 11.25 0.50 -5.11
CA VAL A 152 10.10 1.33 -5.51
C VAL A 152 9.17 0.50 -6.39
N PHE A 153 7.98 0.21 -5.91
CA PHE A 153 6.95 -0.57 -6.59
C PHE A 153 6.17 0.27 -7.59
N ALA A 154 5.69 1.43 -7.13
CA ALA A 154 4.93 2.36 -7.92
C ALA A 154 5.37 3.80 -7.61
N SER A 155 5.43 4.66 -8.62
CA SER A 155 5.87 6.04 -8.45
C SER A 155 5.33 6.97 -9.51
N GLY A 156 5.02 8.21 -9.11
CA GLY A 156 4.84 9.35 -10.00
C GLY A 156 5.98 10.35 -9.91
N MET A 157 7.09 9.99 -9.26
CA MET A 157 8.25 10.87 -9.09
C MET A 157 9.25 10.68 -10.23
N ASP A 158 9.86 11.79 -10.66
CA ASP A 158 10.94 11.74 -11.66
C ASP A 158 12.12 10.89 -11.14
N GLY A 159 12.70 10.10 -12.05
CA GLY A 159 13.86 9.27 -11.76
C GLY A 159 13.55 7.83 -11.32
N ASP A 160 12.33 7.50 -10.92
CA ASP A 160 11.92 6.14 -10.53
C ASP A 160 11.51 5.30 -11.75
N VAL A 161 12.36 5.24 -12.77
CA VAL A 161 12.08 4.66 -14.10
C VAL A 161 11.73 3.17 -14.09
N GLU A 162 12.13 2.47 -13.03
CA GLU A 162 11.84 1.04 -12.86
C GLU A 162 10.51 0.77 -12.14
N ALA A 163 9.88 1.80 -11.57
CA ALA A 163 8.60 1.65 -10.88
C ALA A 163 7.43 1.55 -11.87
N LEU A 164 6.32 0.95 -11.42
CA LEU A 164 5.05 1.06 -12.13
C LEU A 164 4.57 2.52 -12.04
N PRO A 165 4.17 3.15 -13.17
CA PRO A 165 3.80 4.56 -13.15
C PRO A 165 2.46 4.81 -12.45
N ILE A 166 2.41 5.88 -11.63
CA ILE A 166 1.18 6.47 -11.08
C ILE A 166 1.18 7.98 -11.35
N ARG A 167 0.01 8.62 -11.24
CA ARG A 167 -0.16 10.06 -11.52
C ARG A 167 -0.28 10.89 -10.25
N ALA A 168 0.49 10.54 -9.24
CA ALA A 168 0.52 11.23 -7.95
C ALA A 168 1.97 11.51 -7.55
N SER A 169 2.22 12.62 -6.89
CA SER A 169 3.51 12.94 -6.25
C SER A 169 3.75 12.02 -5.05
N ALA A 170 3.78 10.72 -5.33
CA ALA A 170 3.85 9.65 -4.35
C ALA A 170 4.73 8.49 -4.82
N ARG A 171 5.16 7.69 -3.85
CA ARG A 171 5.83 6.39 -4.02
C ARG A 171 5.15 5.33 -3.20
N VAL A 172 5.10 4.12 -3.71
CA VAL A 172 4.85 2.90 -2.94
C VAL A 172 6.12 2.06 -2.98
N LEU A 173 6.66 1.75 -1.82
CA LEU A 173 7.94 1.09 -1.67
C LEU A 173 7.78 -0.18 -0.83
N GLY A 174 8.69 -1.12 -1.03
CA GLY A 174 8.82 -2.29 -0.18
C GLY A 174 10.26 -2.53 0.24
N ALA A 175 10.42 -3.22 1.37
CA ALA A 175 11.71 -3.72 1.84
C ALA A 175 11.55 -5.06 2.54
N ARG A 176 12.57 -5.91 2.43
CA ARG A 176 12.67 -7.17 3.19
C ARG A 176 13.90 -7.12 4.06
N LEU A 177 13.71 -7.33 5.35
CA LEU A 177 14.75 -7.26 6.37
C LEU A 177 14.86 -8.58 7.10
N LYS A 178 16.08 -9.00 7.40
CA LYS A 178 16.34 -10.08 8.36
C LYS A 178 16.28 -9.54 9.78
N ALA A 179 15.99 -10.41 10.74
CA ALA A 179 16.04 -10.06 12.16
C ALA A 179 17.38 -9.42 12.52
N GLY A 180 17.34 -8.23 13.11
CA GLY A 180 18.50 -7.41 13.47
C GLY A 180 18.94 -6.40 12.40
N ASP A 181 18.47 -6.52 11.16
CA ASP A 181 18.75 -5.54 10.10
C ASP A 181 17.99 -4.23 10.35
N SER A 182 18.56 -3.14 9.85
CA SER A 182 17.93 -1.82 9.88
C SER A 182 17.94 -1.18 8.50
N ILE A 183 16.90 -0.41 8.22
CA ILE A 183 16.79 0.41 7.00
C ILE A 183 16.38 1.82 7.39
N ASP A 184 16.99 2.80 6.76
CA ASP A 184 16.65 4.20 6.97
C ASP A 184 15.71 4.70 5.86
N TYR A 185 14.81 5.62 6.21
CA TYR A 185 13.95 6.33 5.26
C TYR A 185 13.88 7.82 5.58
N ALA A 186 14.36 8.64 4.66
CA ALA A 186 14.25 10.10 4.74
C ALA A 186 12.93 10.56 4.15
N LEU A 187 11.97 10.90 5.00
CA LEU A 187 10.70 11.46 4.59
C LEU A 187 10.83 12.98 4.48
N GLY A 188 10.77 13.51 3.26
CA GLY A 188 10.94 14.93 2.98
C GLY A 188 9.96 15.82 3.75
N GLU A 189 10.33 17.09 3.94
CA GLU A 189 9.47 18.07 4.58
C GLU A 189 8.12 18.19 3.84
N GLY A 190 7.02 18.28 4.60
CA GLY A 190 5.67 18.36 4.06
C GLY A 190 5.11 17.04 3.54
N ARG A 191 5.90 15.96 3.52
CA ARG A 191 5.45 14.65 3.05
C ARG A 191 4.85 13.80 4.18
N HIS A 192 4.04 12.85 3.77
CA HIS A 192 3.31 11.93 4.63
C HIS A 192 3.72 10.48 4.31
N GLY A 193 4.30 9.80 5.29
CA GLY A 193 4.63 8.39 5.21
C GLY A 193 3.57 7.52 5.87
N TYR A 194 3.21 6.41 5.27
CA TYR A 194 2.38 5.39 5.91
C TYR A 194 2.99 4.02 5.72
N LEU A 195 3.50 3.45 6.81
CA LEU A 195 4.20 2.18 6.83
C LEU A 195 3.31 1.08 7.43
N VAL A 196 3.32 -0.09 6.80
CA VAL A 196 2.69 -1.31 7.33
C VAL A 196 3.67 -2.47 7.16
N PRO A 197 4.11 -3.13 8.24
CA PRO A 197 4.80 -4.40 8.13
C PRO A 197 3.80 -5.44 7.60
N ALA A 198 4.04 -5.99 6.42
CA ALA A 198 3.22 -7.07 5.87
C ALA A 198 3.40 -8.36 6.68
N THR A 199 4.63 -8.60 7.15
CA THR A 199 5.03 -9.67 8.05
C THR A 199 6.09 -9.18 9.03
N GLY A 200 6.29 -9.93 10.12
CA GLY A 200 7.31 -9.64 11.13
C GLY A 200 6.97 -8.47 12.05
N THR A 201 7.88 -8.18 12.94
CA THR A 201 7.78 -7.10 13.92
C THR A 201 9.00 -6.19 13.76
N VAL A 202 8.77 -4.88 13.77
CA VAL A 202 9.85 -3.89 13.66
C VAL A 202 9.82 -2.90 14.82
N GLU A 203 10.87 -2.13 14.96
CA GLU A 203 11.00 -0.99 15.87
C GLU A 203 11.28 0.28 15.07
N ILE A 204 10.55 1.35 15.38
CA ILE A 204 10.76 2.70 14.83
C ILE A 204 10.86 3.67 16.01
N ASP A 205 12.01 4.35 16.18
CA ASP A 205 12.25 5.26 17.31
C ASP A 205 11.88 4.66 18.68
N ASN A 206 12.37 3.44 18.97
CA ASN A 206 12.11 2.68 20.20
C ASN A 206 10.61 2.32 20.40
N ARG A 207 9.80 2.38 19.36
CA ARG A 207 8.40 1.97 19.38
C ARG A 207 8.23 0.68 18.60
N ARG A 208 7.68 -0.35 19.26
CA ARG A 208 7.38 -1.63 18.63
C ARG A 208 6.17 -1.50 17.71
N VAL A 209 6.29 -2.04 16.50
CA VAL A 209 5.25 -2.12 15.48
C VAL A 209 5.12 -3.57 15.06
N ASN A 210 3.96 -4.16 15.26
CA ASN A 210 3.71 -5.55 14.91
C ASN A 210 3.26 -5.67 13.44
N ALA A 211 3.28 -6.89 12.93
CA ALA A 211 2.74 -7.16 11.60
C ALA A 211 1.32 -6.60 11.46
N ARG A 212 1.08 -5.91 10.36
CA ARG A 212 -0.20 -5.34 9.95
C ARG A 212 -0.67 -4.12 10.77
N ASP A 213 0.10 -3.66 11.75
CA ASP A 213 -0.12 -2.34 12.35
C ASP A 213 0.14 -1.25 11.31
N GLY A 214 -0.61 -0.16 11.34
CA GLY A 214 -0.35 1.02 10.50
C GLY A 214 0.47 2.05 11.25
N VAL A 215 1.45 2.67 10.59
CA VAL A 215 2.27 3.74 11.15
C VAL A 215 2.17 4.97 10.28
N ALA A 216 1.51 6.01 10.77
CA ALA A 216 1.49 7.31 10.14
C ALA A 216 2.72 8.13 10.55
N LEU A 217 3.50 8.55 9.56
CA LEU A 217 4.76 9.28 9.69
C LEU A 217 4.62 10.66 9.05
N ARG A 218 5.21 11.68 9.63
CA ARG A 218 5.24 13.04 9.06
C ARG A 218 6.59 13.69 9.27
N GLY A 219 7.23 14.09 8.16
CA GLY A 219 8.55 14.71 8.15
C GLY A 219 9.64 13.89 8.84
N GLY A 220 10.89 14.21 8.61
CA GLY A 220 12.03 13.64 9.33
C GLY A 220 12.59 12.34 8.76
N ASP A 221 13.65 11.87 9.43
CA ASP A 221 14.37 10.65 9.08
C ASP A 221 13.99 9.56 10.07
N TYR A 222 13.66 8.39 9.54
CA TYR A 222 13.21 7.25 10.35
C TYR A 222 14.13 6.07 10.15
N ARG A 223 14.57 5.49 11.27
CA ARG A 223 15.28 4.22 11.29
C ARG A 223 14.32 3.11 11.68
N ILE A 224 14.21 2.10 10.82
CA ILE A 224 13.36 0.95 11.03
C ILE A 224 14.26 -0.26 11.26
N THR A 225 14.14 -0.90 12.40
CA THR A 225 14.92 -2.09 12.76
C THR A 225 14.01 -3.31 12.85
N ALA A 226 14.33 -4.36 12.14
CA ALA A 226 13.58 -5.62 12.18
C ALA A 226 13.89 -6.40 13.46
N LEU A 227 12.88 -6.69 14.26
CA LEU A 227 13.00 -7.55 15.45
C LEU A 227 12.80 -9.04 15.09
N GLU A 228 12.21 -9.30 13.95
CA GLU A 228 12.00 -10.60 13.30
C GLU A 228 12.21 -10.40 11.80
N ASP A 229 12.34 -11.48 11.02
CA ASP A 229 12.32 -11.37 9.56
C ASP A 229 11.04 -10.64 9.15
N ALA A 230 11.18 -9.51 8.48
CA ALA A 230 10.09 -8.60 8.20
C ALA A 230 9.99 -8.20 6.73
N GLU A 231 8.76 -8.03 6.27
CA GLU A 231 8.44 -7.44 4.97
C GLU A 231 7.64 -6.17 5.19
N LEU A 232 8.12 -5.07 4.61
CA LEU A 232 7.58 -3.73 4.81
C LEU A 232 6.97 -3.20 3.52
N VAL A 233 5.84 -2.50 3.65
CA VAL A 233 5.28 -1.67 2.57
C VAL A 233 5.11 -0.25 3.11
N LEU A 234 5.60 0.74 2.36
CA LEU A 234 5.54 2.16 2.70
C LEU A 234 4.91 2.94 1.55
N VAL A 235 3.96 3.79 1.86
CA VAL A 235 3.51 4.87 0.98
C VAL A 235 4.12 6.18 1.46
N ASP A 236 4.77 6.90 0.55
CA ASP A 236 5.26 8.26 0.73
C ASP A 236 4.50 9.17 -0.24
N SER A 237 3.79 10.18 0.25
CA SER A 237 2.96 11.09 -0.56
C SER A 237 3.01 12.53 -0.04
N LEU A 238 2.61 13.47 -0.88
CA LEU A 238 2.33 14.86 -0.46
C LEU A 238 1.12 14.95 0.45
#